data_061978b17e8b7db199184164d386c11c
#
_entry.id   061978b17e8b7db199184164d386c11c
#
_cell.length_a   1.000
_cell.length_b   1.000
_cell.length_c   1.000
_cell.angle_alpha   90.00
_cell.angle_beta   90.00
_cell.angle_gamma   90.00
#
_symmetry.space_group_name_H-M   'P 1'
#
loop_
_entity.id
_entity.type
_entity.pdbx_description
1 polymer ?
#
loop_
_entity_poly.entity_id
_entity_poly.type
_entity_poly.pdbx_seq_one_letter_code
_entity_poly.pdbx_strand_id
1 'polypeptide(L)'
;MRLTVPEPSGYTVIIHPQNNNNSGFAMADNSILRPLTGFDRFDQLIADFSDIADADEQEAARGKIWSEFGVEGAVFISDMASFSSTSRKVGVCHFLKLIHRARQLIAPLIAANNGKLLKCDADNCYAFFDRTDDAIQASFDVNAALFKSNAEYRMEEQIYLSVGIDYGRVLLIDDIDFFGDPVNTASKLGEDLAVKAETLVTKRAIEHSNFEIPERAERMTARISDIKIKYVRIPMTERSGH
;
A
#
# COMPACT_ATOMS: atom_id res chain seq x y z
N MET A 1 -15.47 -25.04 21.85
CA MET A 1 -15.47 -23.66 22.39
C MET A 1 -14.50 -22.84 21.56
N ARG A 2 -15.00 -22.04 20.65
CA ARG A 2 -14.16 -21.22 19.74
C ARG A 2 -13.77 -19.96 20.49
N LEU A 3 -12.47 -19.75 20.69
CA LEU A 3 -11.93 -18.48 21.13
C LEU A 3 -11.57 -17.67 19.90
N THR A 4 -12.34 -16.64 19.60
CA THR A 4 -11.99 -15.63 18.63
C THR A 4 -11.30 -14.50 19.39
N VAL A 5 -10.04 -14.25 19.10
CA VAL A 5 -9.32 -13.06 19.55
C VAL A 5 -9.33 -12.08 18.36
N PRO A 6 -9.89 -10.90 18.46
CA PRO A 6 -9.79 -9.90 17.39
C PRO A 6 -8.41 -9.27 17.44
N GLU A 7 -7.62 -9.50 16.40
CA GLU A 7 -6.40 -8.73 16.10
C GLU A 7 -6.75 -7.36 15.50
N PRO A 8 -5.97 -6.31 15.75
CA PRO A 8 -6.27 -4.93 15.32
C PRO A 8 -6.23 -4.69 13.81
N SER A 9 -5.81 -5.67 13.00
CA SER A 9 -5.63 -5.55 11.54
C SER A 9 -6.80 -6.07 10.70
N GLY A 10 -7.89 -6.54 11.32
CA GLY A 10 -9.07 -7.00 10.57
C GLY A 10 -8.90 -8.34 9.85
N TYR A 11 -7.80 -9.07 10.07
CA TYR A 11 -7.59 -10.41 9.55
C TYR A 11 -8.05 -11.46 10.56
N THR A 12 -8.92 -12.37 10.13
CA THR A 12 -9.26 -13.55 10.92
C THR A 12 -8.25 -14.65 10.62
N VAL A 13 -7.30 -14.87 11.52
CA VAL A 13 -6.42 -16.04 11.42
C VAL A 13 -7.21 -17.27 11.84
N ILE A 14 -7.50 -18.15 10.91
CA ILE A 14 -8.10 -19.45 11.20
C ILE A 14 -6.96 -20.43 11.55
N ILE A 15 -6.74 -20.65 12.84
CA ILE A 15 -5.82 -21.69 13.32
C ILE A 15 -6.56 -23.03 13.24
N HIS A 16 -6.15 -23.88 12.32
CA HIS A 16 -6.58 -25.28 12.32
C HIS A 16 -5.83 -26.05 13.40
N PRO A 17 -6.52 -26.65 14.39
CA PRO A 17 -5.84 -27.54 15.33
C PRO A 17 -5.46 -28.81 14.58
N GLN A 18 -4.19 -29.19 14.62
CA GLN A 18 -3.74 -30.50 14.20
C GLN A 18 -4.43 -31.54 15.05
N ASN A 19 -5.33 -32.31 14.46
CA ASN A 19 -6.06 -33.37 15.14
C ASN A 19 -5.29 -34.68 15.02
N ASN A 20 -4.57 -35.07 16.08
CA ASN A 20 -4.29 -36.47 16.37
C ASN A 20 -5.40 -36.94 17.33
N ASN A 21 -6.40 -37.66 16.83
CA ASN A 21 -6.89 -38.93 17.35
C ASN A 21 -8.26 -39.31 16.75
N ASN A 22 -8.27 -40.56 16.32
CA ASN A 22 -9.36 -41.41 15.89
C ASN A 22 -10.57 -41.39 16.85
N SER A 23 -11.74 -40.95 16.39
CA SER A 23 -13.06 -41.57 16.75
C SER A 23 -14.13 -40.95 15.84
N GLY A 24 -14.84 -41.80 15.12
CA GLY A 24 -15.80 -41.43 14.10
C GLY A 24 -16.99 -40.62 14.60
N PHE A 25 -17.14 -39.46 14.02
CA PHE A 25 -18.40 -38.78 13.85
C PHE A 25 -18.40 -38.22 12.42
N ALA A 26 -19.28 -38.79 11.59
CA ALA A 26 -19.55 -38.23 10.28
C ALA A 26 -20.16 -36.84 10.48
N MET A 27 -19.36 -35.81 10.35
CA MET A 27 -19.86 -34.46 10.16
C MET A 27 -20.42 -34.38 8.75
N ALA A 28 -21.68 -34.02 8.63
CA ALA A 28 -22.26 -33.63 7.34
C ALA A 28 -21.42 -32.51 6.77
N ASP A 29 -20.77 -32.83 5.65
CA ASP A 29 -20.02 -31.85 4.84
C ASP A 29 -21.03 -30.90 4.19
N ASN A 30 -21.39 -29.83 4.90
CA ASN A 30 -22.07 -28.66 4.36
C ASN A 30 -21.02 -27.64 3.93
N SER A 31 -20.02 -28.09 3.19
CA SER A 31 -19.18 -27.17 2.41
C SER A 31 -20.06 -26.56 1.32
N ILE A 32 -20.73 -25.46 1.63
CA ILE A 32 -21.14 -24.50 0.62
C ILE A 32 -19.84 -24.12 -0.09
N LEU A 33 -19.63 -24.68 -1.29
CA LEU A 33 -18.51 -24.33 -2.16
C LEU A 33 -18.64 -22.85 -2.53
N ARG A 34 -18.17 -21.95 -1.66
CA ARG A 34 -18.00 -20.58 -2.09
C ARG A 34 -16.86 -20.59 -3.11
N PRO A 35 -16.96 -19.81 -4.19
CA PRO A 35 -15.84 -19.63 -5.11
C PRO A 35 -14.59 -19.23 -4.31
N LEU A 36 -13.44 -19.84 -4.64
CA LEU A 36 -12.15 -19.43 -4.08
C LEU A 36 -11.93 -17.96 -4.43
N THR A 37 -11.56 -17.18 -3.43
CA THR A 37 -11.08 -15.80 -3.66
C THR A 37 -9.67 -15.88 -4.25
N GLY A 38 -9.18 -14.78 -4.84
CA GLY A 38 -7.79 -14.70 -5.28
C GLY A 38 -6.81 -14.92 -4.12
N PHE A 39 -7.15 -14.48 -2.90
CA PHE A 39 -6.36 -14.76 -1.70
C PHE A 39 -6.32 -16.27 -1.36
N ASP A 40 -7.44 -16.96 -1.37
CA ASP A 40 -7.46 -18.42 -1.11
C ASP A 40 -6.58 -19.13 -2.15
N ARG A 41 -6.62 -18.68 -3.41
CA ARG A 41 -5.83 -19.23 -4.50
C ARG A 41 -4.35 -18.89 -4.36
N PHE A 42 -4.03 -17.68 -3.98
CA PHE A 42 -2.66 -17.22 -3.72
C PHE A 42 -2.03 -18.01 -2.57
N ASP A 43 -2.74 -18.13 -1.44
CA ASP A 43 -2.29 -18.90 -0.27
C ASP A 43 -2.04 -20.36 -0.62
N GLN A 44 -2.90 -20.98 -1.44
CA GLN A 44 -2.68 -22.35 -1.91
C GLN A 44 -1.39 -22.47 -2.73
N LEU A 45 -1.13 -21.53 -3.66
CA LEU A 45 0.10 -21.54 -4.46
C LEU A 45 1.36 -21.29 -3.65
N ILE A 46 1.27 -20.46 -2.62
CA ILE A 46 2.39 -20.22 -1.69
C ILE A 46 2.63 -21.44 -0.81
N ALA A 47 1.58 -22.11 -0.34
CA ALA A 47 1.71 -23.37 0.41
C ALA A 47 2.36 -24.45 -0.44
N ASP A 48 1.85 -24.67 -1.66
CA ASP A 48 2.43 -25.63 -2.62
C ASP A 48 3.92 -25.31 -2.89
N PHE A 49 4.26 -24.04 -3.09
CA PHE A 49 5.64 -23.57 -3.30
C PHE A 49 6.55 -23.87 -2.09
N SER A 50 6.02 -23.71 -0.87
CA SER A 50 6.79 -23.89 0.36
C SER A 50 7.20 -25.35 0.60
N ASP A 51 6.46 -26.31 0.06
CA ASP A 51 6.73 -27.74 0.21
C ASP A 51 7.70 -28.30 -0.86
N ILE A 52 8.06 -27.51 -1.88
CA ILE A 52 8.94 -27.93 -2.96
C ILE A 52 10.41 -27.80 -2.52
N ALA A 53 11.15 -28.91 -2.58
CA ALA A 53 12.59 -28.93 -2.28
C ALA A 53 13.48 -28.82 -3.53
N ASP A 54 12.98 -29.27 -4.69
CA ASP A 54 13.71 -29.26 -5.95
C ASP A 54 13.75 -27.84 -6.56
N ALA A 55 14.92 -27.44 -7.05
CA ALA A 55 15.13 -26.08 -7.56
C ALA A 55 14.39 -25.80 -8.88
N ASP A 56 14.30 -26.79 -9.77
CA ASP A 56 13.63 -26.65 -11.05
C ASP A 56 12.10 -26.60 -10.86
N GLU A 57 11.58 -27.40 -9.93
CA GLU A 57 10.18 -27.36 -9.54
C GLU A 57 9.82 -26.05 -8.83
N GLN A 58 10.73 -25.52 -7.99
CA GLN A 58 10.54 -24.19 -7.37
C GLN A 58 10.47 -23.07 -8.42
N GLU A 59 11.31 -23.10 -9.44
CA GLU A 59 11.27 -22.10 -10.52
C GLU A 59 9.97 -22.20 -11.34
N ALA A 60 9.50 -23.42 -11.62
CA ALA A 60 8.23 -23.63 -12.30
C ALA A 60 7.04 -23.11 -11.47
N ALA A 61 7.03 -23.41 -10.16
CA ALA A 61 5.99 -22.93 -9.25
C ALA A 61 6.01 -21.40 -9.09
N ARG A 62 7.20 -20.79 -9.00
CA ARG A 62 7.39 -19.33 -9.03
C ARG A 62 6.83 -18.74 -10.32
N GLY A 63 7.14 -19.33 -11.46
CA GLY A 63 6.61 -18.93 -12.77
C GLY A 63 5.09 -18.92 -12.80
N LYS A 64 4.45 -19.92 -12.17
CA LYS A 64 2.99 -20.02 -12.08
C LYS A 64 2.39 -18.90 -11.22
N ILE A 65 2.97 -18.59 -10.04
CA ILE A 65 2.53 -17.49 -9.19
C ILE A 65 2.60 -16.16 -9.95
N TRP A 66 3.73 -15.89 -10.62
CA TRP A 66 3.91 -14.67 -11.40
C TRP A 66 3.03 -14.60 -12.65
N SER A 67 2.66 -15.74 -13.26
CA SER A 67 1.74 -15.74 -14.40
C SER A 67 0.29 -15.46 -14.00
N GLU A 68 -0.10 -15.80 -12.77
CA GLU A 68 -1.46 -15.64 -12.28
C GLU A 68 -1.69 -14.28 -11.62
N PHE A 69 -0.71 -13.78 -10.84
CA PHE A 69 -0.86 -12.55 -10.03
C PHE A 69 0.09 -11.43 -10.43
N GLY A 70 1.03 -11.69 -11.33
CA GLY A 70 2.06 -10.72 -11.70
C GLY A 70 1.52 -9.62 -12.61
N VAL A 71 1.64 -8.38 -12.16
CA VAL A 71 1.37 -7.17 -12.95
C VAL A 71 2.56 -6.24 -12.90
N GLU A 72 2.63 -5.29 -13.84
CA GLU A 72 3.67 -4.27 -13.85
C GLU A 72 3.02 -2.89 -13.86
N GLY A 73 3.48 -1.99 -12.99
CA GLY A 73 2.91 -0.66 -12.85
C GLY A 73 3.53 0.16 -11.73
N ALA A 74 2.91 1.27 -11.41
CA ALA A 74 3.34 2.17 -10.37
C ALA A 74 2.64 1.85 -9.04
N VAL A 75 3.45 1.78 -8.00
CA VAL A 75 3.04 1.64 -6.61
C VAL A 75 3.06 3.01 -5.96
N PHE A 76 1.95 3.38 -5.32
CA PHE A 76 1.78 4.60 -4.55
C PHE A 76 1.50 4.23 -3.09
N ILE A 77 2.32 4.74 -2.18
CA ILE A 77 2.11 4.56 -0.74
C ILE A 77 2.19 5.93 -0.08
N SER A 78 1.15 6.27 0.68
CA SER A 78 1.13 7.52 1.45
C SER A 78 1.06 7.25 2.95
N ASP A 79 1.76 8.10 3.71
CA ASP A 79 1.77 8.13 5.17
C ASP A 79 1.36 9.51 5.69
N MET A 80 0.64 9.57 6.82
CA MET A 80 0.28 10.83 7.47
C MET A 80 1.45 11.37 8.29
N ALA A 81 2.01 12.48 7.83
CA ALA A 81 3.11 13.14 8.52
C ALA A 81 2.73 13.56 9.96
N SER A 82 3.62 13.24 10.91
CA SER A 82 3.48 13.58 12.34
C SER A 82 2.45 12.75 13.13
N PHE A 83 2.04 11.61 12.61
CA PHE A 83 1.10 10.69 13.23
C PHE A 83 1.37 10.41 14.72
N SER A 84 2.56 9.88 15.04
CA SER A 84 2.91 9.43 16.39
C SER A 84 2.89 10.54 17.44
N SER A 85 3.20 11.78 17.04
CA SER A 85 3.18 12.94 17.94
C SER A 85 1.77 13.47 18.16
N THR A 86 0.92 13.42 17.13
CA THR A 86 -0.46 13.90 17.17
C THR A 86 -1.35 12.98 18.00
N SER A 87 -1.30 11.65 17.77
CA SER A 87 -2.10 10.68 18.50
C SER A 87 -1.86 10.71 20.01
N ARG A 88 -0.63 10.96 20.46
CA ARG A 88 -0.29 11.10 21.88
C ARG A 88 -0.86 12.36 22.50
N LYS A 89 -1.00 13.45 21.75
CA LYS A 89 -1.49 14.75 22.25
C LYS A 89 -2.99 14.84 22.28
N VAL A 90 -3.68 14.35 21.25
CA VAL A 90 -5.13 14.57 21.06
C VAL A 90 -5.99 13.33 21.34
N GLY A 91 -5.39 12.19 21.55
CA GLY A 91 -6.08 10.92 21.81
C GLY A 91 -6.55 10.18 20.56
N VAL A 92 -6.79 8.87 20.71
CA VAL A 92 -7.05 7.94 19.59
C VAL A 92 -8.30 8.29 18.79
N CYS A 93 -9.40 8.66 19.44
CA CYS A 93 -10.65 8.97 18.73
C CYS A 93 -10.52 10.22 17.84
N HIS A 94 -9.82 11.24 18.31
CA HIS A 94 -9.54 12.42 17.49
C HIS A 94 -8.67 12.06 16.29
N PHE A 95 -7.68 11.22 16.52
CA PHE A 95 -6.81 10.74 15.47
C PHE A 95 -7.56 9.93 14.40
N LEU A 96 -8.45 9.00 14.81
CA LEU A 96 -9.30 8.25 13.86
C LEU A 96 -10.20 9.16 13.00
N LYS A 97 -10.64 10.29 13.56
CA LYS A 97 -11.36 11.34 12.79
C LYS A 97 -10.49 11.91 11.67
N LEU A 98 -9.19 12.15 11.94
CA LEU A 98 -8.26 12.67 10.92
C LEU A 98 -8.01 11.63 9.82
N ILE A 99 -7.77 10.37 10.18
CA ILE A 99 -7.64 9.26 9.23
C ILE A 99 -8.88 9.16 8.35
N HIS A 100 -10.06 9.16 8.94
CA HIS A 100 -11.32 9.07 8.19
C HIS A 100 -11.44 10.21 7.18
N ARG A 101 -11.16 11.46 7.59
CA ARG A 101 -11.18 12.62 6.69
C ARG A 101 -10.14 12.49 5.56
N ALA A 102 -8.92 12.05 5.88
CA ALA A 102 -7.88 11.81 4.87
C ALA A 102 -8.36 10.81 3.82
N ARG A 103 -8.89 9.67 4.24
CA ARG A 103 -9.40 8.62 3.33
C ARG A 103 -10.54 9.10 2.44
N GLN A 104 -11.44 9.93 2.95
CA GLN A 104 -12.52 10.53 2.17
C GLN A 104 -12.01 11.46 1.06
N LEU A 105 -10.86 12.09 1.24
CA LEU A 105 -10.22 12.93 0.21
C LEU A 105 -9.35 12.10 -0.75
N ILE A 106 -8.60 11.12 -0.24
CA ILE A 106 -7.66 10.33 -1.03
C ILE A 106 -8.38 9.40 -2.01
N ALA A 107 -9.35 8.62 -1.54
CA ALA A 107 -9.99 7.57 -2.34
C ALA A 107 -10.57 8.06 -3.68
N PRO A 108 -11.38 9.12 -3.74
CA PRO A 108 -11.92 9.60 -5.01
C PRO A 108 -10.84 10.17 -5.94
N LEU A 109 -9.75 10.74 -5.40
CA LEU A 109 -8.68 11.31 -6.21
C LEU A 109 -7.75 10.24 -6.79
N ILE A 110 -7.51 9.14 -6.06
CA ILE A 110 -6.85 7.96 -6.61
C ILE A 110 -7.65 7.42 -7.79
N ALA A 111 -8.97 7.22 -7.63
CA ALA A 111 -9.83 6.73 -8.69
C ALA A 111 -9.94 7.70 -9.88
N ALA A 112 -10.00 9.01 -9.64
CA ALA A 112 -10.04 10.04 -10.69
C ALA A 112 -8.77 10.07 -11.55
N ASN A 113 -7.64 9.59 -11.00
CA ASN A 113 -6.37 9.44 -11.70
C ASN A 113 -6.12 7.99 -12.17
N ASN A 114 -7.17 7.22 -12.46
CA ASN A 114 -7.09 5.84 -12.96
C ASN A 114 -6.37 4.85 -12.00
N GLY A 115 -6.25 5.19 -10.72
CA GLY A 115 -5.63 4.33 -9.72
C GLY A 115 -6.63 3.44 -9.01
N LYS A 116 -6.13 2.32 -8.50
CA LYS A 116 -6.86 1.41 -7.64
C LYS A 116 -6.37 1.61 -6.20
N LEU A 117 -7.22 2.12 -5.31
CA LEU A 117 -6.94 2.14 -3.88
C LEU A 117 -7.18 0.74 -3.34
N LEU A 118 -6.10 0.01 -3.00
CA LEU A 118 -6.17 -1.38 -2.58
C LEU A 118 -6.57 -1.50 -1.11
N LYS A 119 -5.90 -0.76 -0.24
CA LYS A 119 -6.16 -0.75 1.20
C LYS A 119 -5.70 0.54 1.85
N CYS A 120 -6.24 0.82 3.03
CA CYS A 120 -5.67 1.79 3.96
C CYS A 120 -5.51 1.11 5.33
N ASP A 121 -4.27 1.04 5.82
CA ASP A 121 -3.91 0.49 7.11
C ASP A 121 -3.42 1.63 8.01
N ALA A 122 -4.08 1.80 9.16
CA ALA A 122 -3.89 2.97 10.02
C ALA A 122 -3.91 4.28 9.21
N ASP A 123 -2.83 5.02 9.17
CA ASP A 123 -2.63 6.28 8.45
C ASP A 123 -2.04 6.10 7.04
N ASN A 124 -1.66 4.89 6.67
CA ASN A 124 -1.12 4.59 5.35
C ASN A 124 -2.23 4.23 4.36
N CYS A 125 -2.10 4.70 3.13
CA CYS A 125 -2.93 4.27 2.01
C CYS A 125 -2.05 3.72 0.88
N TYR A 126 -2.50 2.60 0.31
CA TYR A 126 -1.78 1.81 -0.69
C TYR A 126 -2.58 1.78 -1.98
N ALA A 127 -2.00 2.24 -3.08
CA ALA A 127 -2.65 2.26 -4.38
C ALA A 127 -1.74 1.73 -5.48
N PHE A 128 -2.36 1.16 -6.52
CA PHE A 128 -1.71 0.70 -7.73
C PHE A 128 -2.23 1.48 -8.94
N PHE A 129 -1.33 1.78 -9.87
CA PHE A 129 -1.61 2.47 -11.12
C PHE A 129 -0.92 1.77 -12.29
N ASP A 130 -1.59 1.66 -13.42
CA ASP A 130 -0.99 1.13 -14.64
C ASP A 130 0.10 2.06 -15.18
N ARG A 131 0.01 3.36 -14.89
CA ARG A 131 0.94 4.39 -15.36
C ARG A 131 1.53 5.21 -14.22
N THR A 132 2.83 5.45 -14.29
CA THR A 132 3.52 6.32 -13.31
C THR A 132 3.03 7.75 -13.36
N ASP A 133 2.69 8.26 -14.54
CA ASP A 133 2.15 9.63 -14.72
C ASP A 133 0.90 9.85 -13.87
N ASP A 134 -0.01 8.87 -13.88
CA ASP A 134 -1.26 8.92 -13.13
C ASP A 134 -1.00 8.88 -11.61
N ALA A 135 -0.04 8.07 -11.16
CA ALA A 135 0.36 8.01 -9.75
C ALA A 135 0.95 9.34 -9.26
N ILE A 136 1.83 9.96 -10.07
CA ILE A 136 2.41 11.26 -9.75
C ILE A 136 1.31 12.33 -9.73
N GLN A 137 0.44 12.37 -10.74
CA GLN A 137 -0.67 13.33 -10.78
C GLN A 137 -1.60 13.16 -9.58
N ALA A 138 -1.95 11.93 -9.22
CA ALA A 138 -2.75 11.65 -8.01
C ALA A 138 -2.11 12.22 -6.76
N SER A 139 -0.77 12.12 -6.60
CA SER A 139 -0.08 12.70 -5.45
C SER A 139 -0.20 14.22 -5.39
N PHE A 140 -0.20 14.91 -6.54
CA PHE A 140 -0.41 16.37 -6.62
C PHE A 140 -1.84 16.74 -6.25
N ASP A 141 -2.83 16.03 -6.82
CA ASP A 141 -4.24 16.34 -6.59
C ASP A 141 -4.65 16.09 -5.13
N VAL A 142 -4.15 14.99 -4.53
CA VAL A 142 -4.38 14.67 -3.12
C VAL A 142 -3.78 15.76 -2.22
N ASN A 143 -2.53 16.16 -2.45
CA ASN A 143 -1.90 17.20 -1.64
C ASN A 143 -2.61 18.56 -1.81
N ALA A 144 -3.00 18.92 -3.04
CA ALA A 144 -3.76 20.15 -3.30
C ALA A 144 -5.12 20.16 -2.57
N ALA A 145 -5.84 19.04 -2.58
CA ALA A 145 -7.11 18.89 -1.86
C ALA A 145 -6.92 18.99 -0.34
N LEU A 146 -5.86 18.40 0.20
CA LEU A 146 -5.53 18.49 1.61
C LEU A 146 -5.15 19.90 2.02
N PHE A 147 -4.34 20.63 1.26
CA PHE A 147 -4.03 22.05 1.52
C PHE A 147 -5.30 22.90 1.55
N LYS A 148 -6.20 22.71 0.57
CA LYS A 148 -7.49 23.40 0.56
C LYS A 148 -8.34 23.07 1.78
N SER A 149 -8.44 21.78 2.13
CA SER A 149 -9.18 21.35 3.31
C SER A 149 -8.56 21.91 4.60
N ASN A 150 -7.24 21.93 4.73
CA ASN A 150 -6.54 22.39 5.93
C ASN A 150 -6.83 23.85 6.27
N ALA A 151 -7.18 24.70 5.29
CA ALA A 151 -7.52 26.10 5.51
C ALA A 151 -8.76 26.27 6.43
N GLU A 152 -9.61 25.25 6.52
CA GLU A 152 -10.83 25.26 7.35
C GLU A 152 -10.59 24.70 8.77
N TYR A 153 -9.38 24.21 9.07
CA TYR A 153 -9.08 23.50 10.31
C TYR A 153 -7.96 24.16 11.12
N ARG A 154 -8.01 23.96 12.44
CA ARG A 154 -6.91 24.38 13.32
C ARG A 154 -5.65 23.57 13.00
N MET A 155 -4.50 24.09 13.36
CA MET A 155 -3.18 23.49 13.07
C MET A 155 -3.10 22.01 13.52
N GLU A 156 -3.70 21.67 14.68
CA GLU A 156 -3.69 20.31 15.22
C GLU A 156 -4.58 19.33 14.44
N GLU A 157 -5.47 19.85 13.60
CA GLU A 157 -6.39 19.07 12.77
C GLU A 157 -5.98 19.06 11.30
N GLN A 158 -4.91 19.75 10.92
CA GLN A 158 -4.39 19.75 9.56
C GLN A 158 -3.73 18.43 9.21
N ILE A 159 -3.98 17.96 7.99
CA ILE A 159 -3.49 16.70 7.46
C ILE A 159 -2.47 16.98 6.36
N TYR A 160 -1.33 16.33 6.46
CA TYR A 160 -0.29 16.37 5.43
C TYR A 160 0.17 14.96 5.14
N LEU A 161 0.38 14.65 3.87
CA LEU A 161 0.87 13.34 3.47
C LEU A 161 2.32 13.42 2.98
N SER A 162 3.05 12.38 3.33
CA SER A 162 4.27 11.95 2.67
C SER A 162 3.90 10.87 1.66
N VAL A 163 4.44 10.91 0.45
CA VAL A 163 4.11 9.94 -0.60
C VAL A 163 5.37 9.33 -1.19
N GLY A 164 5.43 8.01 -1.26
CA GLY A 164 6.44 7.25 -2.00
C GLY A 164 5.85 6.62 -3.24
N ILE A 165 6.53 6.79 -4.39
CA ILE A 165 6.14 6.19 -5.67
C ILE A 165 7.30 5.41 -6.25
N ASP A 166 7.04 4.14 -6.61
CA ASP A 166 7.99 3.31 -7.34
C ASP A 166 7.28 2.58 -8.49
N TYR A 167 8.05 1.98 -9.41
CA TYR A 167 7.54 1.26 -10.58
C TYR A 167 8.18 -0.11 -10.71
N GLY A 168 7.43 -1.10 -11.14
CA GLY A 168 7.93 -2.42 -11.50
C GLY A 168 6.90 -3.52 -11.32
N ARG A 169 7.39 -4.76 -11.31
CA ARG A 169 6.53 -5.94 -11.19
C ARG A 169 6.13 -6.20 -9.74
N VAL A 170 4.85 -6.41 -9.52
CA VAL A 170 4.26 -6.79 -8.23
C VAL A 170 3.30 -7.97 -8.40
N LEU A 171 3.08 -8.72 -7.33
CA LEU A 171 1.98 -9.68 -7.27
C LEU A 171 0.76 -8.92 -6.72
N LEU A 172 -0.28 -8.75 -7.53
CA LEU A 172 -1.52 -8.06 -7.17
C LEU A 172 -2.62 -9.09 -6.93
N ILE A 173 -3.23 -9.08 -5.75
CA ILE A 173 -4.22 -10.07 -5.34
C ILE A 173 -5.58 -9.39 -5.15
N ASP A 174 -6.55 -9.73 -6.01
CA ASP A 174 -7.96 -9.30 -5.97
C ASP A 174 -8.18 -7.77 -5.87
N ASP A 175 -7.22 -6.96 -6.35
CA ASP A 175 -7.23 -5.51 -6.15
C ASP A 175 -7.36 -5.09 -4.65
N ILE A 176 -6.89 -5.95 -3.73
CA ILE A 176 -6.97 -5.74 -2.27
C ILE A 176 -5.58 -5.59 -1.65
N ASP A 177 -4.60 -6.37 -2.13
CA ASP A 177 -3.22 -6.31 -1.63
C ASP A 177 -2.20 -6.58 -2.73
N PHE A 178 -0.95 -6.24 -2.47
CA PHE A 178 0.14 -6.43 -3.43
C PHE A 178 1.49 -6.63 -2.72
N PHE A 179 2.39 -7.40 -3.38
CA PHE A 179 3.70 -7.74 -2.86
C PHE A 179 4.78 -7.54 -3.93
N GLY A 180 5.94 -7.07 -3.53
CA GLY A 180 7.07 -6.92 -4.43
C GLY A 180 8.08 -5.87 -4.00
N ASP A 181 9.22 -5.83 -4.68
CA ASP A 181 10.27 -4.83 -4.43
C ASP A 181 9.77 -3.38 -4.58
N PRO A 182 8.91 -3.04 -5.59
CA PRO A 182 8.34 -1.69 -5.68
C PRO A 182 7.50 -1.29 -4.45
N VAL A 183 6.80 -2.24 -3.84
CA VAL A 183 6.01 -1.99 -2.62
C VAL A 183 6.93 -1.62 -1.46
N ASN A 184 7.96 -2.43 -1.23
CA ASN A 184 8.94 -2.19 -0.16
C ASN A 184 9.67 -0.86 -0.37
N THR A 185 10.02 -0.53 -1.62
CA THR A 185 10.74 0.71 -1.94
C THR A 185 9.83 1.93 -1.75
N ALA A 186 8.59 1.90 -2.25
CA ALA A 186 7.63 3.00 -2.10
C ALA A 186 7.30 3.25 -0.62
N SER A 187 7.10 2.18 0.18
CA SER A 187 6.92 2.29 1.64
C SER A 187 8.08 3.03 2.30
N LYS A 188 9.32 2.60 2.02
CA LYS A 188 10.52 3.24 2.59
C LYS A 188 10.66 4.70 2.17
N LEU A 189 10.27 5.06 0.95
CA LEU A 189 10.28 6.45 0.51
C LEU A 189 9.22 7.27 1.27
N GLY A 190 7.99 6.78 1.34
CA GLY A 190 6.87 7.50 1.97
C GLY A 190 6.97 7.60 3.49
N GLU A 191 7.36 6.50 4.14
CA GLU A 191 7.36 6.38 5.60
C GLU A 191 8.67 6.86 6.25
N ASP A 192 9.83 6.49 5.66
CA ASP A 192 11.14 6.71 6.30
C ASP A 192 11.85 7.99 5.83
N LEU A 193 11.67 8.39 4.57
CA LEU A 193 12.46 9.47 3.94
C LEU A 193 11.66 10.73 3.64
N ALA A 194 10.42 10.62 3.21
CA ALA A 194 9.60 11.79 2.91
C ALA A 194 9.23 12.51 4.21
N VAL A 195 9.24 13.82 4.14
CA VAL A 195 8.71 14.65 5.21
C VAL A 195 7.35 15.21 4.82
N LYS A 196 6.76 15.99 5.70
CA LYS A 196 5.46 16.62 5.54
C LYS A 196 5.28 17.24 4.16
N ALA A 197 4.25 16.81 3.44
CA ALA A 197 3.87 17.30 2.12
C ALA A 197 5.00 17.15 1.06
N GLU A 198 5.56 15.96 0.97
CA GLU A 198 6.52 15.61 -0.08
C GLU A 198 6.07 14.37 -0.85
N THR A 199 6.37 14.34 -2.14
CA THR A 199 6.30 13.13 -2.96
C THR A 199 7.70 12.74 -3.40
N LEU A 200 8.09 11.51 -3.06
CA LEU A 200 9.37 10.91 -3.47
C LEU A 200 9.11 9.87 -4.55
N VAL A 201 9.71 10.08 -5.72
CA VAL A 201 9.53 9.20 -6.89
C VAL A 201 10.86 8.56 -7.23
N THR A 202 10.95 7.23 -7.28
CA THR A 202 12.20 6.56 -7.62
C THR A 202 12.66 6.92 -9.03
N LYS A 203 13.98 6.78 -9.29
CA LYS A 203 14.53 6.99 -10.62
C LYS A 203 13.86 6.05 -11.65
N ARG A 204 13.63 4.78 -11.30
CA ARG A 204 12.98 3.82 -12.22
C ARG A 204 11.54 4.20 -12.53
N ALA A 205 10.79 4.73 -11.56
CA ALA A 205 9.44 5.27 -11.82
C ALA A 205 9.48 6.48 -12.76
N ILE A 206 10.44 7.39 -12.58
CA ILE A 206 10.63 8.53 -13.50
C ILE A 206 10.98 8.05 -14.92
N GLU A 207 11.81 7.01 -15.07
CA GLU A 207 12.18 6.46 -16.38
C GLU A 207 11.00 5.81 -17.12
N HIS A 208 9.94 5.44 -16.38
CA HIS A 208 8.67 4.93 -16.93
C HIS A 208 7.56 5.99 -16.91
N SER A 209 7.92 7.26 -16.99
CA SER A 209 7.01 8.39 -16.94
C SER A 209 7.35 9.42 -18.01
N ASN A 210 6.31 10.08 -18.53
CA ASN A 210 6.44 11.29 -19.35
C ASN A 210 6.10 12.55 -18.53
N PHE A 211 5.97 12.42 -17.21
CA PHE A 211 5.59 13.54 -16.35
C PHE A 211 6.69 14.58 -16.31
N GLU A 212 6.33 15.85 -16.55
CA GLU A 212 7.26 16.96 -16.44
C GLU A 212 7.62 17.22 -14.98
N ILE A 213 8.89 16.95 -14.63
CA ILE A 213 9.39 17.15 -13.29
C ILE A 213 9.46 18.64 -12.99
N PRO A 214 8.79 19.14 -11.92
CA PRO A 214 8.82 20.55 -11.58
C PRO A 214 10.24 21.04 -11.27
N GLU A 215 10.54 22.31 -11.58
CA GLU A 215 11.85 22.93 -11.29
C GLU A 215 12.26 22.86 -9.82
N ARG A 216 11.27 22.87 -8.90
CA ARG A 216 11.50 22.72 -7.45
C ARG A 216 11.92 21.33 -7.01
N ALA A 217 11.92 20.36 -7.90
CA ALA A 217 12.26 18.97 -7.58
C ALA A 217 13.78 18.78 -7.47
N GLU A 218 14.19 17.94 -6.54
CA GLU A 218 15.59 17.65 -6.25
C GLU A 218 15.92 16.19 -6.51
N ARG A 219 17.04 15.90 -7.17
CA ARG A 219 17.55 14.55 -7.35
C ARG A 219 18.34 14.12 -6.13
N MET A 220 17.91 13.06 -5.49
CA MET A 220 18.45 12.58 -4.23
C MET A 220 18.96 11.14 -4.34
N THR A 221 19.75 10.73 -3.37
CA THR A 221 20.16 9.35 -3.16
C THR A 221 20.15 9.05 -1.68
N ALA A 222 19.49 7.99 -1.27
CA ALA A 222 19.53 7.48 0.08
C ALA A 222 20.03 6.02 0.10
N ARG A 223 20.50 5.57 1.25
CA ARG A 223 20.81 4.17 1.52
C ARG A 223 19.92 3.70 2.66
N ILE A 224 19.06 2.73 2.37
CA ILE A 224 18.14 2.16 3.35
C ILE A 224 18.34 0.64 3.34
N SER A 225 18.59 0.05 4.51
CA SER A 225 18.81 -1.41 4.64
C SER A 225 19.79 -1.94 3.58
N ASP A 226 20.93 -1.26 3.40
CA ASP A 226 21.99 -1.56 2.43
C ASP A 226 21.63 -1.41 0.94
N ILE A 227 20.40 -1.01 0.61
CA ILE A 227 19.98 -0.73 -0.76
C ILE A 227 20.15 0.76 -1.06
N LYS A 228 20.85 1.08 -2.16
CA LYS A 228 21.00 2.44 -2.66
C LYS A 228 19.83 2.80 -3.56
N ILE A 229 18.98 3.71 -3.09
CA ILE A 229 17.80 4.20 -3.82
C ILE A 229 18.10 5.58 -4.37
N LYS A 230 17.94 5.75 -5.68
CA LYS A 230 17.95 7.07 -6.35
C LYS A 230 16.52 7.51 -6.59
N TYR A 231 16.19 8.73 -6.21
CA TYR A 231 14.83 9.25 -6.32
C TYR A 231 14.82 10.75 -6.59
N VAL A 232 13.66 11.26 -6.97
CA VAL A 232 13.35 12.69 -7.09
C VAL A 232 12.45 13.06 -5.92
N ARG A 233 12.83 14.08 -5.17
CA ARG A 233 12.05 14.71 -4.10
C ARG A 233 11.26 15.87 -4.68
N ILE A 234 9.96 15.87 -4.52
CA ILE A 234 9.06 16.91 -5.01
C ILE A 234 8.32 17.50 -3.80
N PRO A 235 8.75 18.64 -3.26
CA PRO A 235 8.00 19.33 -2.22
C PRO A 235 6.65 19.80 -2.77
N MET A 236 5.56 19.49 -2.04
CA MET A 236 4.23 19.97 -2.37
C MET A 236 3.99 21.31 -1.69
N THR A 237 3.72 22.34 -2.49
CA THR A 237 3.41 23.69 -2.00
C THR A 237 1.95 24.00 -2.25
N GLU A 238 1.34 24.80 -1.38
CA GLU A 238 0.07 25.45 -1.72
C GLU A 238 0.25 26.19 -3.03
N ARG A 239 -0.52 25.84 -4.05
CA ARG A 239 -0.58 26.69 -5.26
C ARG A 239 -1.13 28.01 -4.80
N SER A 240 -0.28 29.04 -4.79
CA SER A 240 -0.73 30.42 -4.74
C SER A 240 -1.69 30.58 -5.91
N GLY A 241 -2.99 30.74 -5.61
CA GLY A 241 -4.01 30.92 -6.65
C GLY A 241 -3.62 32.13 -7.48
N HIS A 242 -3.48 31.92 -8.78
CA HIS A 242 -3.52 32.98 -9.79
C HIS A 242 -4.96 33.08 -10.30
#